data_203378f68d342f6f34cc186190676038
#
_entry.id   203378f68d342f6f34cc186190676038
#
_cell.length_a   1.000
_cell.length_b   1.000
_cell.length_c   1.000
_cell.angle_alpha   90.00
_cell.angle_beta   90.00
_cell.angle_gamma   90.00
#
_symmetry.space_group_name_H-M   'P 1'
#
loop_
_entity.id
_entity.type
_entity.pdbx_description
1 polymer ?
#
loop_
_entity_poly.entity_id
_entity_poly.type
_entity_poly.pdbx_seq_one_letter_code
_entity_poly.pdbx_strand_id
1 'polypeptide(L)'
;HGLHVSAANDGGPHTTITPYETWNPRFTVLDNAGTYWYHPHLHENTNKHVSLGLAGYIIVRDEEEAALDLPRTYGLDDFPLVIQTKDFDTNNQIVVPSNSDVVLMVNETIDPYLNVPAQIVRLRLLNGSSQRVFNIGLSNSHTFHQIASDGGLLDKSLLLSRLKMAPGERAEILIDFSGMEDQSIQLMSYASELQNGIYGAAYPGNGPMMTLDGYYPNPLNGNDFDILRFNVGASTINPVHSIPEKLADVMPIPENSADITRTLTFTPIEMGPNQLNGDFLINGLQFDMDVINFSIPLNSTEIWSLSNMSAIAHPFHIHDIQFYVLDRNGFTPHPNEQGRKDVILIHPMETVRFITQFTDFANDGVPYMLHCHMLTHEDRGMMLQFEVVDLSTGTGLEQKNSGGII
;
A
#
# COMPACT_ATOMS: atom_id res chain seq x y z
N HIS A 1 8.59 5.04 -0.96
CA HIS A 1 7.74 3.85 -0.95
C HIS A 1 7.33 3.49 -2.37
N GLY A 2 7.63 2.25 -2.77
CA GLY A 2 7.30 1.68 -4.07
C GLY A 2 8.30 1.96 -5.19
N LEU A 3 9.23 2.88 -5.01
CA LEU A 3 10.30 3.13 -5.97
C LEU A 3 11.41 2.09 -5.86
N HIS A 4 11.95 1.71 -7.00
CA HIS A 4 13.11 0.84 -7.12
C HIS A 4 14.40 1.65 -7.02
N VAL A 5 14.95 1.74 -5.83
CA VAL A 5 16.11 2.56 -5.47
C VAL A 5 17.05 1.80 -4.53
N SER A 6 18.33 2.15 -4.54
CA SER A 6 19.28 1.54 -3.60
C SER A 6 18.90 1.81 -2.14
N ALA A 7 19.16 0.88 -1.24
CA ALA A 7 18.80 0.99 0.17
C ALA A 7 19.37 2.27 0.83
N ALA A 8 20.55 2.73 0.41
CA ALA A 8 21.14 3.99 0.89
C ALA A 8 20.37 5.24 0.45
N ASN A 9 19.58 5.16 -0.64
CA ASN A 9 18.73 6.25 -1.13
C ASN A 9 17.25 6.06 -0.78
N ASP A 10 16.83 4.85 -0.43
CA ASP A 10 15.47 4.54 0.00
C ASP A 10 15.16 5.19 1.36
N GLY A 11 16.09 5.08 2.26
CA GLY A 11 15.94 5.54 3.64
C GLY A 11 15.21 4.48 4.47
N GLY A 12 15.51 4.20 5.60
CA GLY A 12 14.90 3.24 6.50
C GLY A 12 15.32 3.54 7.95
N PRO A 13 15.10 2.62 8.88
CA PRO A 13 15.48 2.80 10.27
C PRO A 13 16.95 3.21 10.47
N HIS A 14 17.83 2.80 9.56
CA HIS A 14 19.27 3.10 9.59
C HIS A 14 19.63 4.50 9.08
N THR A 15 18.72 5.19 8.38
CA THR A 15 18.96 6.52 7.78
C THR A 15 18.19 7.58 8.55
N THR A 16 18.63 7.89 9.76
CA THR A 16 17.97 8.88 10.61
C THR A 16 18.37 10.30 10.22
N ILE A 17 17.41 11.22 10.19
CA ILE A 17 17.64 12.65 9.97
C ILE A 17 17.43 13.35 11.30
N THR A 18 18.53 13.85 11.91
CA THR A 18 18.42 14.57 13.19
C THR A 18 17.92 16.00 12.99
N PRO A 19 17.38 16.65 14.05
CA PRO A 19 16.95 18.04 13.95
C PRO A 19 18.04 18.95 13.39
N TYR A 20 17.66 19.80 12.43
CA TYR A 20 18.55 20.74 11.70
C TYR A 20 19.49 20.09 10.67
N GLU A 21 19.43 18.78 10.47
CA GLU A 21 20.14 18.11 9.39
C GLU A 21 19.28 18.00 8.14
N THR A 22 19.93 17.77 7.00
CA THR A 22 19.28 17.56 5.71
C THR A 22 19.85 16.31 5.06
N TRP A 23 18.98 15.38 4.73
CA TRP A 23 19.30 14.24 3.89
C TRP A 23 18.91 14.54 2.44
N ASN A 24 19.84 14.30 1.53
CA ASN A 24 19.66 14.60 0.09
C ASN A 24 19.89 13.33 -0.74
N PRO A 25 18.95 12.39 -0.80
CA PRO A 25 19.07 11.22 -1.67
C PRO A 25 19.12 11.64 -3.14
N ARG A 26 19.92 10.93 -3.93
CA ARG A 26 20.05 11.17 -5.37
C ARG A 26 20.08 9.86 -6.10
N PHE A 27 19.09 9.63 -6.93
CA PHE A 27 18.95 8.41 -7.71
C PHE A 27 18.33 8.69 -9.07
N THR A 28 18.54 7.77 -10.00
CA THR A 28 17.80 7.74 -11.26
C THR A 28 16.49 7.00 -11.01
N VAL A 29 15.37 7.58 -11.45
CA VAL A 29 14.08 6.90 -11.40
C VAL A 29 14.08 5.81 -12.47
N LEU A 30 13.94 4.56 -12.05
CA LEU A 30 13.92 3.38 -12.91
C LEU A 30 12.50 2.85 -13.10
N ASP A 31 11.55 3.35 -12.34
CA ASP A 31 10.19 2.89 -12.28
C ASP A 31 9.36 3.39 -13.45
N ASN A 32 8.33 2.61 -13.80
CA ASN A 32 7.33 2.99 -14.78
C ASN A 32 6.46 4.15 -14.28
N ALA A 33 5.76 4.81 -15.21
CA ALA A 33 4.76 5.82 -14.87
C ALA A 33 3.75 5.25 -13.85
N GLY A 34 3.58 5.96 -12.75
CA GLY A 34 2.74 5.53 -11.65
C GLY A 34 2.67 6.53 -10.51
N THR A 35 1.98 6.13 -9.47
CA THR A 35 1.78 6.91 -8.26
C THR A 35 2.51 6.28 -7.11
N TYR A 36 3.61 6.90 -6.70
CA TYR A 36 4.44 6.54 -5.57
C TYR A 36 4.30 7.59 -4.48
N TRP A 37 4.89 7.34 -3.32
CA TRP A 37 4.82 8.28 -2.22
C TRP A 37 6.05 8.21 -1.33
N TYR A 38 6.26 9.21 -0.49
CA TYR A 38 7.30 9.22 0.52
C TYR A 38 6.70 9.43 1.90
N HIS A 39 7.29 8.80 2.90
CA HIS A 39 6.97 8.95 4.31
C HIS A 39 8.20 8.61 5.17
N PRO A 40 8.29 9.11 6.42
CA PRO A 40 9.36 8.72 7.34
C PRO A 40 9.29 7.24 7.71
N HIS A 41 10.45 6.67 8.02
CA HIS A 41 10.58 5.27 8.41
C HIS A 41 11.44 5.11 9.68
N LEU A 42 11.33 6.05 10.62
CA LEU A 42 12.05 5.98 11.88
C LEU A 42 11.41 4.93 12.79
N HIS A 43 12.18 3.90 13.15
CA HIS A 43 11.72 2.81 14.03
C HIS A 43 11.04 3.36 15.30
N GLU A 44 9.91 2.76 15.68
CA GLU A 44 9.03 3.17 16.80
C GLU A 44 8.34 4.54 16.61
N ASN A 45 8.52 5.24 15.48
CA ASN A 45 7.95 6.55 15.24
C ASN A 45 7.32 6.72 13.84
N THR A 46 7.29 5.70 13.00
CA THR A 46 6.70 5.77 11.65
C THR A 46 5.23 6.19 11.74
N ASN A 47 4.45 5.52 12.57
CA ASN A 47 3.03 5.83 12.79
C ASN A 47 2.82 7.28 13.21
N LYS A 48 3.59 7.75 14.18
CA LYS A 48 3.50 9.13 14.67
C LYS A 48 3.78 10.14 13.58
N HIS A 49 4.86 9.97 12.84
CA HIS A 49 5.29 10.92 11.82
C HIS A 49 4.32 10.97 10.64
N VAL A 50 3.89 9.81 10.13
CA VAL A 50 2.91 9.73 9.04
C VAL A 50 1.55 10.29 9.49
N SER A 51 1.10 9.94 10.69
CA SER A 51 -0.16 10.47 11.24
C SER A 51 -0.13 11.98 11.45
N LEU A 52 1.03 12.57 11.72
CA LEU A 52 1.20 14.02 11.82
C LEU A 52 1.35 14.72 10.45
N GLY A 53 1.23 13.99 9.33
CA GLY A 53 1.18 14.56 7.98
C GLY A 53 2.51 14.56 7.23
N LEU A 54 3.56 13.89 7.75
CA LEU A 54 4.83 13.78 7.03
C LEU A 54 4.75 12.71 5.93
N ALA A 55 4.04 13.02 4.87
CA ALA A 55 3.90 12.17 3.70
C ALA A 55 3.61 13.00 2.45
N GLY A 56 3.90 12.47 1.27
CA GLY A 56 3.58 13.16 0.02
C GLY A 56 3.76 12.25 -1.19
N TYR A 57 3.20 12.67 -2.33
CA TYR A 57 3.28 11.93 -3.57
C TYR A 57 4.60 12.12 -4.31
N ILE A 58 5.00 11.06 -5.01
CA ILE A 58 5.97 11.08 -6.09
C ILE A 58 5.23 10.55 -7.33
N ILE A 59 4.94 11.42 -8.31
CA ILE A 59 4.27 11.03 -9.54
C ILE A 59 5.34 10.85 -10.63
N VAL A 60 5.50 9.61 -11.09
CA VAL A 60 6.38 9.29 -12.20
C VAL A 60 5.58 9.30 -13.50
N ARG A 61 6.17 9.87 -14.54
CA ARG A 61 5.63 9.89 -15.91
C ARG A 61 6.69 9.40 -16.87
N ASP A 62 6.25 8.71 -17.92
CA ASP A 62 7.12 8.20 -18.99
C ASP A 62 6.49 8.40 -20.38
N GLU A 63 7.20 7.97 -21.41
CA GLU A 63 6.75 8.10 -22.79
C GLU A 63 5.60 7.14 -23.13
N GLU A 64 5.50 5.98 -22.46
CA GLU A 64 4.44 5.00 -22.64
C GLU A 64 3.11 5.58 -22.13
N GLU A 65 3.10 6.10 -20.89
CA GLU A 65 1.93 6.78 -20.32
C GLU A 65 1.55 8.01 -21.14
N ALA A 66 2.52 8.79 -21.59
CA ALA A 66 2.29 10.01 -22.36
C ALA A 66 1.67 9.74 -23.76
N ALA A 67 1.85 8.55 -24.31
CA ALA A 67 1.25 8.15 -25.59
C ALA A 67 -0.23 7.79 -25.48
N LEU A 68 -0.76 7.57 -24.27
CA LEU A 68 -2.15 7.27 -24.02
C LEU A 68 -2.98 8.57 -23.94
N ASP A 69 -4.24 8.49 -24.39
CA ASP A 69 -5.22 9.57 -24.21
C ASP A 69 -5.84 9.46 -22.81
N LEU A 70 -5.10 9.97 -21.80
CA LEU A 70 -5.51 9.97 -20.40
C LEU A 70 -5.61 11.40 -19.84
N PRO A 71 -6.52 11.65 -18.88
CA PRO A 71 -6.48 12.89 -18.11
C PRO A 71 -5.11 13.06 -17.41
N ARG A 72 -4.52 14.27 -17.54
CA ARG A 72 -3.17 14.53 -17.00
C ARG A 72 -2.89 15.95 -16.57
N THR A 73 -3.89 16.81 -16.60
CA THR A 73 -3.77 18.21 -16.17
C THR A 73 -4.01 18.27 -14.68
N TYR A 74 -2.92 18.40 -13.91
CA TYR A 74 -2.96 18.46 -12.46
C TYR A 74 -3.92 19.55 -11.95
N GLY A 75 -4.83 19.17 -11.07
CA GLY A 75 -5.82 20.07 -10.47
C GLY A 75 -7.00 20.44 -11.38
N LEU A 76 -7.06 19.88 -12.60
CA LEU A 76 -8.19 20.05 -13.52
C LEU A 76 -8.90 18.74 -13.81
N ASP A 77 -8.16 17.72 -14.24
CA ASP A 77 -8.67 16.38 -14.57
C ASP A 77 -7.77 15.23 -14.08
N ASP A 78 -6.67 15.54 -13.37
CA ASP A 78 -5.76 14.59 -12.70
C ASP A 78 -5.54 15.05 -11.26
N PHE A 79 -6.05 14.30 -10.27
CA PHE A 79 -6.08 14.68 -8.87
C PHE A 79 -5.47 13.60 -7.98
N PRO A 80 -4.36 13.88 -7.28
CA PRO A 80 -3.87 13.01 -6.22
C PRO A 80 -4.68 13.20 -4.94
N LEU A 81 -5.12 12.09 -4.34
CA LEU A 81 -5.98 12.04 -3.15
C LEU A 81 -5.41 11.10 -2.10
N VAL A 82 -4.84 11.64 -1.04
CA VAL A 82 -4.46 10.88 0.17
C VAL A 82 -5.68 10.74 1.06
N ILE A 83 -6.12 9.52 1.30
CA ILE A 83 -7.26 9.21 2.16
C ILE A 83 -6.71 8.72 3.50
N GLN A 84 -7.10 9.37 4.60
CA GLN A 84 -6.65 9.06 5.94
C GLN A 84 -7.81 9.13 6.93
N THR A 85 -7.68 8.37 8.03
CA THR A 85 -8.51 8.55 9.21
C THR A 85 -7.64 8.90 10.40
N LYS A 86 -8.14 9.78 11.26
CA LYS A 86 -7.43 10.28 12.43
C LYS A 86 -8.34 10.31 13.66
N ASP A 87 -7.70 10.38 14.79
CA ASP A 87 -8.32 10.66 16.09
C ASP A 87 -7.77 11.98 16.62
N PHE A 88 -8.65 12.78 17.25
CA PHE A 88 -8.27 14.06 17.83
C PHE A 88 -8.71 14.11 19.30
N ASP A 89 -7.83 14.59 20.15
CA ASP A 89 -8.14 14.84 21.56
C ASP A 89 -9.01 16.12 21.72
N THR A 90 -9.39 16.42 22.95
CA THR A 90 -10.19 17.60 23.30
C THR A 90 -9.48 18.93 23.03
N ASN A 91 -8.18 18.93 22.77
CA ASN A 91 -7.37 20.09 22.40
C ASN A 91 -7.11 20.16 20.89
N ASN A 92 -7.79 19.32 20.08
CA ASN A 92 -7.59 19.17 18.64
C ASN A 92 -6.18 18.71 18.27
N GLN A 93 -5.53 17.91 19.12
CA GLN A 93 -4.26 17.28 18.80
C GLN A 93 -4.51 15.87 18.27
N ILE A 94 -3.74 15.46 17.27
CA ILE A 94 -3.81 14.11 16.71
C ILE A 94 -3.32 13.11 17.76
N VAL A 95 -4.14 12.10 18.05
CA VAL A 95 -3.82 11.01 18.97
C VAL A 95 -3.15 9.88 18.21
N VAL A 96 -1.94 9.50 18.61
CA VAL A 96 -1.16 8.40 18.00
C VAL A 96 -0.44 7.62 19.12
N PRO A 97 -0.55 6.29 19.15
CA PRO A 97 -1.46 5.46 18.34
C PRO A 97 -2.94 5.60 18.78
N SER A 98 -3.86 5.36 17.90
CA SER A 98 -5.30 5.34 18.22
C SER A 98 -6.03 4.27 17.45
N ASN A 99 -7.08 3.70 18.11
CA ASN A 99 -8.08 2.82 17.51
C ASN A 99 -9.46 3.50 17.41
N SER A 100 -9.50 4.80 17.66
CA SER A 100 -10.70 5.65 17.57
C SER A 100 -10.59 6.63 16.41
N ASP A 101 -10.07 6.17 15.28
CA ASP A 101 -9.83 6.92 14.06
C ASP A 101 -11.14 7.26 13.32
N VAL A 102 -11.94 8.16 13.91
CA VAL A 102 -13.30 8.50 13.44
C VAL A 102 -13.35 9.70 12.49
N VAL A 103 -12.29 10.50 12.42
CA VAL A 103 -12.24 11.69 11.57
C VAL A 103 -11.59 11.32 10.24
N LEU A 104 -12.42 11.27 9.19
CA LEU A 104 -11.96 11.06 7.83
C LEU A 104 -11.41 12.37 7.26
N MET A 105 -10.29 12.27 6.56
CA MET A 105 -9.65 13.39 5.87
C MET A 105 -9.20 12.95 4.47
N VAL A 106 -9.31 13.85 3.50
CA VAL A 106 -8.68 13.71 2.20
C VAL A 106 -7.79 14.93 1.97
N ASN A 107 -6.51 14.70 1.68
CA ASN A 107 -5.52 15.77 1.57
C ASN A 107 -5.61 16.75 2.78
N GLU A 108 -5.66 16.19 3.99
CA GLU A 108 -5.75 16.89 5.29
C GLU A 108 -7.00 17.76 5.48
N THR A 109 -8.02 17.59 4.63
CA THR A 109 -9.29 18.32 4.70
C THR A 109 -10.40 17.43 5.25
N ILE A 110 -11.13 17.93 6.27
CA ILE A 110 -12.33 17.29 6.83
C ILE A 110 -13.54 17.71 5.98
N ASP A 111 -14.49 16.80 5.76
CA ASP A 111 -15.67 16.99 4.90
C ASP A 111 -15.29 17.56 3.51
N PRO A 112 -14.35 16.92 2.80
CA PRO A 112 -13.80 17.46 1.58
C PRO A 112 -14.80 17.44 0.43
N TYR A 113 -14.66 18.42 -0.46
CA TYR A 113 -15.28 18.37 -1.78
C TYR A 113 -14.27 18.68 -2.88
N LEU A 114 -14.53 18.19 -4.07
CA LEU A 114 -13.73 18.42 -5.25
C LEU A 114 -14.64 18.86 -6.40
N ASN A 115 -14.31 20.00 -7.00
CA ASN A 115 -14.98 20.42 -8.23
C ASN A 115 -14.30 19.72 -9.40
N VAL A 116 -15.08 18.98 -10.17
CA VAL A 116 -14.61 18.22 -11.34
C VAL A 116 -15.38 18.63 -12.59
N PRO A 117 -14.76 18.61 -13.77
CA PRO A 117 -15.48 18.87 -15.01
C PRO A 117 -16.33 17.66 -15.43
N ALA A 118 -17.42 17.88 -16.17
CA ALA A 118 -18.28 16.83 -16.73
C ALA A 118 -17.58 16.08 -17.88
N GLN A 119 -16.54 15.32 -17.55
CA GLN A 119 -15.71 14.54 -18.47
C GLN A 119 -15.03 13.40 -17.72
N ILE A 120 -14.18 12.61 -18.40
CA ILE A 120 -13.35 11.62 -17.75
C ILE A 120 -12.29 12.31 -16.89
N VAL A 121 -12.19 11.91 -15.63
CA VAL A 121 -11.27 12.45 -14.61
C VAL A 121 -10.44 11.33 -14.01
N ARG A 122 -9.16 11.56 -13.82
CA ARG A 122 -8.20 10.66 -13.19
C ARG A 122 -8.03 11.00 -11.71
N LEU A 123 -8.22 10.01 -10.86
CA LEU A 123 -7.89 10.10 -9.44
C LEU A 123 -6.70 9.19 -9.15
N ARG A 124 -5.71 9.73 -8.45
CA ARG A 124 -4.55 9.00 -7.94
C ARG A 124 -4.77 8.78 -6.45
N LEU A 125 -5.24 7.60 -6.09
CA LEU A 125 -5.61 7.26 -4.73
C LEU A 125 -4.41 6.69 -3.97
N LEU A 126 -4.23 7.14 -2.73
CA LEU A 126 -3.35 6.56 -1.74
C LEU A 126 -4.14 6.33 -0.46
N ASN A 127 -4.14 5.11 0.05
CA ASN A 127 -4.54 4.89 1.43
C ASN A 127 -3.38 5.22 2.36
N GLY A 128 -3.37 6.44 2.88
CA GLY A 128 -2.37 6.94 3.83
C GLY A 128 -2.77 6.76 5.30
N SER A 129 -3.79 5.94 5.61
CA SER A 129 -4.20 5.66 6.98
C SER A 129 -3.20 4.76 7.69
N SER A 130 -3.09 4.92 8.99
CA SER A 130 -2.21 4.10 9.84
C SER A 130 -2.58 2.61 9.82
N GLN A 131 -3.87 2.27 9.71
CA GLN A 131 -4.33 0.88 9.78
C GLN A 131 -5.66 0.61 9.07
N ARG A 132 -6.48 1.62 8.71
CA ARG A 132 -7.80 1.41 8.14
C ARG A 132 -7.74 0.99 6.67
N VAL A 133 -8.49 -0.06 6.36
CA VAL A 133 -8.75 -0.49 4.98
C VAL A 133 -10.02 0.22 4.48
N PHE A 134 -9.95 0.78 3.27
CA PHE A 134 -11.11 1.33 2.57
C PHE A 134 -11.61 0.37 1.51
N ASN A 135 -12.93 0.32 1.30
CA ASN A 135 -13.57 -0.36 0.18
C ASN A 135 -14.24 0.69 -0.71
N ILE A 136 -13.43 1.27 -1.58
CA ILE A 136 -13.76 2.44 -2.40
C ILE A 136 -14.87 2.11 -3.40
N GLY A 137 -15.85 3.00 -3.52
CA GLY A 137 -16.89 2.94 -4.54
C GLY A 137 -17.55 4.29 -4.73
N LEU A 138 -18.43 4.42 -5.72
CA LEU A 138 -19.21 5.62 -5.95
C LEU A 138 -20.63 5.44 -5.44
N SER A 139 -21.26 6.51 -4.98
CA SER A 139 -22.69 6.52 -4.68
C SER A 139 -23.51 6.15 -5.91
N ASN A 140 -24.76 5.70 -5.69
CA ASN A 140 -25.69 5.30 -6.76
C ASN A 140 -25.19 4.15 -7.66
N SER A 141 -24.26 3.33 -7.16
CA SER A 141 -23.71 2.19 -7.89
C SER A 141 -23.01 2.53 -9.22
N HIS A 142 -22.54 3.76 -9.39
CA HIS A 142 -21.69 4.12 -10.51
C HIS A 142 -20.40 3.29 -10.49
N THR A 143 -19.91 2.97 -11.66
CA THR A 143 -18.66 2.25 -11.87
C THR A 143 -17.54 3.24 -12.22
N PHE A 144 -16.30 2.76 -12.09
CA PHE A 144 -15.10 3.46 -12.50
C PHE A 144 -14.11 2.47 -13.10
N HIS A 145 -13.13 2.96 -13.83
CA HIS A 145 -12.07 2.12 -14.39
C HIS A 145 -10.80 2.26 -13.57
N GLN A 146 -10.30 1.17 -13.01
CA GLN A 146 -8.93 1.15 -12.50
C GLN A 146 -7.96 1.01 -13.67
N ILE A 147 -6.94 1.88 -13.71
CA ILE A 147 -5.92 1.92 -14.76
C ILE A 147 -4.51 1.64 -14.25
N ALA A 148 -4.26 1.78 -12.95
CA ALA A 148 -2.95 1.49 -12.34
C ALA A 148 -3.10 0.89 -10.94
N SER A 149 -2.08 0.15 -10.54
CA SER A 149 -1.84 -0.34 -9.17
C SER A 149 -0.58 0.30 -8.59
N ASP A 150 -0.01 -0.25 -7.52
CA ASP A 150 1.14 0.30 -6.81
C ASP A 150 2.33 0.60 -7.74
N GLY A 151 2.65 -0.31 -8.64
CA GLY A 151 3.81 -0.22 -9.54
C GLY A 151 3.48 0.31 -10.94
N GLY A 152 2.40 1.08 -11.12
CA GLY A 152 2.07 1.73 -12.38
C GLY A 152 0.91 1.11 -13.15
N LEU A 153 0.84 1.41 -14.46
CA LEU A 153 -0.27 1.03 -15.32
C LEU A 153 -0.51 -0.48 -15.35
N LEU A 154 -1.79 -0.86 -15.38
CA LEU A 154 -2.24 -2.23 -15.65
C LEU A 154 -2.08 -2.55 -17.16
N ASP A 155 -2.17 -3.83 -17.51
CA ASP A 155 -2.22 -4.26 -18.92
C ASP A 155 -3.42 -3.64 -19.66
N LYS A 156 -4.56 -3.59 -18.99
CA LYS A 156 -5.81 -3.02 -19.51
C LYS A 156 -6.63 -2.36 -18.41
N SER A 157 -7.52 -1.47 -18.80
CA SER A 157 -8.47 -0.84 -17.87
C SER A 157 -9.46 -1.88 -17.33
N LEU A 158 -9.77 -1.80 -16.03
CA LEU A 158 -10.68 -2.70 -15.34
C LEU A 158 -11.90 -1.95 -14.84
N LEU A 159 -13.09 -2.30 -15.34
CA LEU A 159 -14.35 -1.73 -14.86
C LEU A 159 -14.71 -2.33 -13.51
N LEU A 160 -14.80 -1.49 -12.49
CA LEU A 160 -15.05 -1.87 -11.09
C LEU A 160 -16.21 -1.06 -10.50
N SER A 161 -16.89 -1.64 -9.53
CA SER A 161 -17.81 -0.93 -8.63
C SER A 161 -17.26 -0.81 -7.20
N ARG A 162 -16.23 -1.59 -6.88
CA ARG A 162 -15.53 -1.62 -5.59
C ARG A 162 -14.04 -1.81 -5.79
N LEU A 163 -13.25 -1.10 -5.00
CA LEU A 163 -11.80 -1.25 -4.93
C LEU A 163 -11.37 -1.24 -3.47
N LYS A 164 -10.90 -2.37 -2.98
CA LYS A 164 -10.33 -2.48 -1.64
C LYS A 164 -8.90 -1.94 -1.66
N MET A 165 -8.57 -1.08 -0.70
CA MET A 165 -7.25 -0.50 -0.54
C MET A 165 -6.80 -0.60 0.91
N ALA A 166 -5.75 -1.35 1.17
CA ALA A 166 -5.07 -1.42 2.45
C ALA A 166 -4.10 -0.24 2.65
N PRO A 167 -3.67 0.05 3.89
CA PRO A 167 -2.64 1.05 4.16
C PRO A 167 -1.40 0.86 3.29
N GLY A 168 -0.94 1.95 2.66
CA GLY A 168 0.20 1.96 1.75
C GLY A 168 -0.14 1.66 0.29
N GLU A 169 -1.28 1.05 -0.02
CA GLU A 169 -1.68 0.77 -1.41
C GLU A 169 -2.03 2.05 -2.17
N ARG A 170 -1.67 2.06 -3.45
CA ARG A 170 -2.03 3.09 -4.42
C ARG A 170 -2.84 2.47 -5.55
N ALA A 171 -3.71 3.27 -6.11
CA ALA A 171 -4.42 2.95 -7.34
C ALA A 171 -4.73 4.21 -8.13
N GLU A 172 -4.79 4.08 -9.44
CA GLU A 172 -5.31 5.16 -10.27
C GLU A 172 -6.62 4.70 -10.91
N ILE A 173 -7.62 5.56 -10.79
CA ILE A 173 -8.94 5.28 -11.35
C ILE A 173 -9.40 6.40 -12.27
N LEU A 174 -10.17 6.04 -13.29
CA LEU A 174 -10.87 6.97 -14.15
C LEU A 174 -12.36 6.92 -13.84
N ILE A 175 -12.94 8.08 -13.61
CA ILE A 175 -14.38 8.25 -13.44
C ILE A 175 -14.90 9.07 -14.60
N ASP A 176 -15.93 8.58 -15.28
CA ASP A 176 -16.59 9.33 -16.36
C ASP A 176 -17.77 10.12 -15.77
N PHE A 177 -17.60 11.44 -15.66
CA PHE A 177 -18.62 12.39 -15.25
C PHE A 177 -19.40 13.00 -16.43
N SER A 178 -19.21 12.51 -17.66
CA SER A 178 -19.90 13.03 -18.85
C SER A 178 -21.43 12.96 -18.68
N GLY A 179 -22.11 14.05 -18.95
CA GLY A 179 -23.57 14.14 -18.78
C GLY A 179 -24.04 14.30 -17.33
N MET A 180 -23.13 14.48 -16.36
CA MET A 180 -23.46 14.67 -14.96
C MET A 180 -23.32 16.14 -14.49
N GLU A 181 -23.30 17.09 -15.40
CA GLU A 181 -23.21 18.51 -15.06
C GLU A 181 -24.28 18.91 -14.02
N ASP A 182 -23.92 19.75 -13.07
CA ASP A 182 -24.72 20.20 -11.93
C ASP A 182 -25.12 19.08 -10.93
N GLN A 183 -24.60 17.86 -11.07
CA GLN A 183 -24.81 16.79 -10.11
C GLN A 183 -23.74 16.77 -9.02
N SER A 184 -24.09 16.13 -7.90
CA SER A 184 -23.17 15.81 -6.81
C SER A 184 -23.11 14.31 -6.63
N ILE A 185 -21.88 13.76 -6.61
CA ILE A 185 -21.60 12.32 -6.47
C ILE A 185 -20.64 12.13 -5.31
N GLN A 186 -20.83 11.08 -4.51
CA GLN A 186 -19.94 10.75 -3.41
C GLN A 186 -18.95 9.65 -3.80
N LEU A 187 -17.67 9.85 -3.51
CA LEU A 187 -16.74 8.76 -3.30
C LEU A 187 -16.97 8.23 -1.90
N MET A 188 -17.15 6.94 -1.75
CA MET A 188 -17.54 6.29 -0.51
C MET A 188 -16.58 5.17 -0.13
N SER A 189 -16.55 4.81 1.15
CA SER A 189 -16.08 3.51 1.59
C SER A 189 -17.25 2.63 1.99
N TYR A 190 -17.39 1.51 1.33
CA TYR A 190 -18.39 0.48 1.61
C TYR A 190 -17.85 -0.50 2.66
N ALA A 191 -17.66 0.02 3.88
CA ALA A 191 -17.06 -0.76 4.96
C ALA A 191 -17.97 -1.88 5.48
N SER A 192 -19.29 -1.79 5.24
CA SER A 192 -20.24 -2.88 5.53
C SER A 192 -19.97 -4.16 4.73
N GLU A 193 -19.28 -4.05 3.59
CA GLU A 193 -18.93 -5.17 2.71
C GLU A 193 -17.56 -5.79 3.07
N LEU A 194 -16.79 -5.19 4.00
CA LEU A 194 -15.50 -5.71 4.39
C LEU A 194 -15.65 -7.03 5.18
N GLN A 195 -14.78 -7.97 4.86
CA GLN A 195 -14.74 -9.26 5.55
C GLN A 195 -14.24 -9.09 6.99
N ASN A 196 -14.71 -9.96 7.88
CA ASN A 196 -14.20 -10.03 9.24
C ASN A 196 -12.67 -10.21 9.26
N GLY A 197 -12.03 -9.65 10.27
CA GLY A 197 -10.58 -9.66 10.40
C GLY A 197 -9.88 -8.49 9.70
N ILE A 198 -10.59 -7.67 8.94
CA ILE A 198 -10.04 -6.46 8.30
C ILE A 198 -10.32 -5.25 9.22
N TYR A 199 -9.32 -4.41 9.48
CA TYR A 199 -9.53 -3.17 10.23
C TYR A 199 -10.43 -2.21 9.45
N GLY A 200 -11.57 -1.88 10.01
CA GLY A 200 -12.67 -1.15 9.38
C GLY A 200 -13.93 -1.99 9.16
N ALA A 201 -13.84 -3.33 9.22
CA ALA A 201 -15.01 -4.21 9.21
C ALA A 201 -15.83 -4.10 10.49
N ALA A 202 -17.06 -4.63 10.48
CA ALA A 202 -17.90 -4.68 11.67
C ALA A 202 -17.26 -5.50 12.81
N TYR A 203 -16.48 -6.52 12.44
CA TYR A 203 -15.76 -7.39 13.37
C TYR A 203 -14.28 -7.44 12.97
N PRO A 204 -13.37 -6.95 13.81
CA PRO A 204 -11.94 -6.88 13.50
C PRO A 204 -11.24 -8.23 13.55
N GLY A 205 -11.80 -9.22 14.26
CA GLY A 205 -11.28 -10.56 14.33
C GLY A 205 -12.06 -11.55 13.47
N ASN A 206 -11.52 -12.77 13.33
CA ASN A 206 -12.12 -13.82 12.52
C ASN A 206 -13.31 -14.49 13.25
N GLY A 207 -14.44 -13.77 13.34
CA GLY A 207 -15.69 -14.29 13.89
C GLY A 207 -16.51 -13.27 14.66
N PRO A 208 -17.83 -13.48 14.82
CA PRO A 208 -18.75 -12.49 15.39
C PRO A 208 -18.61 -12.29 16.90
N MET A 209 -17.76 -13.03 17.57
CA MET A 209 -17.59 -13.02 19.03
C MET A 209 -16.19 -12.58 19.48
N MET A 210 -15.27 -12.27 18.56
CA MET A 210 -13.93 -11.83 18.92
C MET A 210 -13.85 -10.32 18.98
N THR A 211 -14.12 -9.78 20.15
CA THR A 211 -13.70 -8.40 20.46
C THR A 211 -12.19 -8.40 20.62
N LEU A 212 -11.50 -7.76 19.71
CA LEU A 212 -10.09 -7.43 19.92
C LEU A 212 -10.01 -6.27 20.90
N ASP A 213 -9.15 -6.37 21.88
CA ASP A 213 -8.90 -5.28 22.82
C ASP A 213 -8.39 -4.05 22.02
N GLY A 214 -8.95 -2.89 22.30
CA GLY A 214 -8.67 -1.69 21.55
C GLY A 214 -9.49 -1.47 20.27
N TYR A 215 -10.37 -2.40 19.87
CA TYR A 215 -11.33 -2.16 18.80
C TYR A 215 -12.68 -1.77 19.39
N TYR A 216 -12.94 -0.49 19.40
CA TYR A 216 -14.18 0.05 19.95
C TYR A 216 -15.25 0.21 18.85
N PRO A 217 -16.53 0.18 19.18
CA PRO A 217 -17.58 0.63 18.28
C PRO A 217 -17.26 2.02 17.74
N ASN A 218 -17.12 2.11 16.43
CA ASN A 218 -16.68 3.31 15.71
C ASN A 218 -17.66 3.50 14.56
N PRO A 219 -18.18 4.71 14.30
CA PRO A 219 -19.14 4.93 13.22
C PRO A 219 -18.64 4.56 11.83
N LEU A 220 -17.32 4.43 11.64
CA LEU A 220 -16.72 4.01 10.36
C LEU A 220 -16.50 2.49 10.27
N ASN A 221 -16.67 1.74 11.37
CA ASN A 221 -16.44 0.29 11.39
C ASN A 221 -17.68 -0.48 10.98
N GLY A 222 -17.63 -1.18 9.85
CA GLY A 222 -18.73 -1.96 9.30
C GLY A 222 -19.93 -1.14 8.83
N ASN A 223 -19.77 0.16 8.67
CA ASN A 223 -20.77 1.06 8.11
C ASN A 223 -20.21 1.77 6.89
N ASP A 224 -21.07 2.02 5.91
CA ASP A 224 -20.68 2.80 4.72
C ASP A 224 -20.64 4.29 5.09
N PHE A 225 -19.64 4.99 4.52
CA PHE A 225 -19.46 6.41 4.80
C PHE A 225 -18.88 7.16 3.59
N ASP A 226 -19.16 8.44 3.52
CA ASP A 226 -18.67 9.34 2.48
C ASP A 226 -17.19 9.65 2.70
N ILE A 227 -16.39 9.59 1.63
CA ILE A 227 -14.97 9.96 1.62
C ILE A 227 -14.80 11.37 1.06
N LEU A 228 -15.41 11.65 -0.10
CA LEU A 228 -15.23 12.90 -0.84
C LEU A 228 -16.48 13.17 -1.68
N ARG A 229 -16.94 14.42 -1.68
CA ARG A 229 -18.02 14.85 -2.56
C ARG A 229 -17.46 15.49 -3.84
N PHE A 230 -17.86 14.96 -5.00
CA PHE A 230 -17.64 15.59 -6.28
C PHE A 230 -18.78 16.56 -6.59
N ASN A 231 -18.45 17.79 -6.97
CA ASN A 231 -19.38 18.74 -7.57
C ASN A 231 -19.03 18.80 -9.08
N VAL A 232 -19.92 18.34 -9.92
CA VAL A 232 -19.65 18.25 -11.36
C VAL A 232 -20.02 19.56 -12.04
N GLY A 233 -19.02 20.25 -12.55
CA GLY A 233 -19.19 21.48 -13.33
C GLY A 233 -19.15 21.24 -14.85
N ALA A 234 -19.10 22.32 -15.62
CA ALA A 234 -19.02 22.23 -17.08
C ALA A 234 -17.74 21.52 -17.54
N SER A 235 -17.85 20.80 -18.68
CA SER A 235 -16.70 20.18 -19.33
C SER A 235 -15.67 21.21 -19.80
N THR A 236 -14.41 20.81 -19.90
CA THR A 236 -13.35 21.64 -20.50
C THR A 236 -13.45 21.70 -22.03
N ILE A 237 -12.61 22.52 -22.67
CA ILE A 237 -12.68 22.71 -24.14
C ILE A 237 -12.27 21.45 -24.92
N ASN A 238 -11.28 20.71 -24.43
CA ASN A 238 -10.74 19.49 -25.08
C ASN A 238 -10.67 18.35 -24.08
N PRO A 239 -11.81 17.75 -23.69
CA PRO A 239 -11.83 16.66 -22.75
C PRO A 239 -11.33 15.35 -23.38
N VAL A 240 -10.79 14.46 -22.56
CA VAL A 240 -10.63 13.05 -22.93
C VAL A 240 -12.01 12.42 -23.05
N HIS A 241 -12.27 11.73 -24.18
CA HIS A 241 -13.59 11.19 -24.52
C HIS A 241 -13.71 9.69 -24.39
N SER A 242 -12.60 8.99 -24.25
CA SER A 242 -12.61 7.52 -24.18
C SER A 242 -11.54 7.01 -23.21
N ILE A 243 -11.86 5.90 -22.60
CA ILE A 243 -10.91 5.18 -21.73
C ILE A 243 -10.19 4.14 -22.57
N PRO A 244 -8.85 4.17 -22.66
CA PRO A 244 -8.09 3.16 -23.40
C PRO A 244 -8.34 1.76 -22.82
N GLU A 245 -8.58 0.79 -23.69
CA GLU A 245 -8.70 -0.62 -23.26
C GLU A 245 -7.29 -1.16 -22.89
N LYS A 246 -6.31 -1.00 -23.78
CA LYS A 246 -4.91 -1.37 -23.55
C LYS A 246 -4.17 -0.18 -22.95
N LEU A 247 -3.43 -0.40 -21.87
CA LEU A 247 -2.71 0.65 -21.12
C LEU A 247 -1.20 0.48 -21.20
N ALA A 248 -0.68 -0.70 -20.92
CA ALA A 248 0.75 -0.99 -20.94
C ALA A 248 1.01 -2.44 -21.35
N ASP A 249 2.24 -2.75 -21.72
CA ASP A 249 2.68 -4.12 -21.91
C ASP A 249 3.18 -4.70 -20.57
N VAL A 250 2.26 -5.17 -19.76
CA VAL A 250 2.60 -5.83 -18.50
C VAL A 250 2.95 -7.29 -18.77
N MET A 251 4.19 -7.64 -18.50
CA MET A 251 4.69 -9.01 -18.65
C MET A 251 4.96 -9.62 -17.27
N PRO A 252 4.03 -10.40 -16.70
CA PRO A 252 4.27 -11.09 -15.44
C PRO A 252 5.46 -12.05 -15.56
N ILE A 253 6.23 -12.16 -14.50
CA ILE A 253 7.35 -13.09 -14.40
C ILE A 253 6.78 -14.52 -14.41
N PRO A 254 7.27 -15.43 -15.32
CA PRO A 254 6.78 -16.80 -15.34
C PRO A 254 7.11 -17.56 -14.03
N GLU A 255 6.12 -18.21 -13.45
CA GLU A 255 6.31 -18.94 -12.17
C GLU A 255 7.42 -19.99 -12.24
N ASN A 256 7.58 -20.64 -13.40
CA ASN A 256 8.61 -21.66 -13.60
C ASN A 256 10.04 -21.09 -13.78
N SER A 257 10.22 -19.77 -13.77
CA SER A 257 11.53 -19.11 -13.77
C SER A 257 12.09 -18.87 -12.38
N ALA A 258 11.33 -19.21 -11.34
CA ALA A 258 11.78 -18.98 -9.97
C ALA A 258 12.92 -19.91 -9.58
N ASP A 259 13.98 -19.32 -9.03
CA ASP A 259 15.16 -20.03 -8.50
C ASP A 259 14.92 -20.53 -7.08
N ILE A 260 14.19 -19.76 -6.29
CA ILE A 260 14.01 -19.96 -4.83
C ILE A 260 12.55 -19.71 -4.47
N THR A 261 12.07 -20.45 -3.46
CA THR A 261 10.80 -20.16 -2.78
C THR A 261 11.11 -19.84 -1.31
N ARG A 262 10.67 -18.63 -0.87
CA ARG A 262 10.74 -18.22 0.54
C ARG A 262 9.38 -18.33 1.18
N THR A 263 9.36 -18.68 2.47
CA THR A 263 8.14 -18.72 3.27
C THR A 263 8.24 -17.75 4.42
N LEU A 264 7.23 -16.89 4.56
CA LEU A 264 7.04 -16.04 5.72
C LEU A 264 5.73 -16.41 6.41
N THR A 265 5.76 -16.45 7.73
CA THR A 265 4.58 -16.72 8.56
C THR A 265 4.37 -15.58 9.53
N PHE A 266 3.17 -15.02 9.52
CA PHE A 266 2.75 -13.96 10.45
C PHE A 266 1.99 -14.58 11.60
N THR A 267 2.47 -14.36 12.82
CA THR A 267 1.87 -14.89 14.04
C THR A 267 1.81 -13.83 15.11
N PRO A 268 0.79 -13.83 15.98
CA PRO A 268 0.84 -13.03 17.20
C PRO A 268 1.84 -13.66 18.19
N ILE A 269 2.45 -12.85 19.05
CA ILE A 269 3.27 -13.37 20.19
C ILE A 269 2.40 -14.18 21.12
N GLU A 270 1.22 -13.66 21.44
CA GLU A 270 0.27 -14.32 22.33
C GLU A 270 -1.08 -14.47 21.66
N MET A 271 -1.68 -15.64 21.78
CA MET A 271 -3.05 -15.89 21.34
C MET A 271 -4.04 -15.37 22.40
N GLY A 272 -4.86 -14.38 22.06
CA GLY A 272 -5.83 -13.84 23.01
C GLY A 272 -6.58 -12.62 22.49
N PRO A 273 -7.45 -12.00 23.34
CA PRO A 273 -8.31 -10.90 22.94
C PRO A 273 -7.55 -9.57 22.67
N ASN A 274 -6.29 -9.46 23.07
CA ASN A 274 -5.52 -8.21 23.01
C ASN A 274 -4.73 -8.05 21.70
N GLN A 275 -5.16 -8.66 20.61
CA GLN A 275 -4.31 -8.84 19.41
C GLN A 275 -4.34 -7.70 18.40
N LEU A 276 -5.30 -6.78 18.45
CA LEU A 276 -5.36 -5.71 17.44
C LEU A 276 -4.10 -4.83 17.47
N ASN A 277 -3.65 -4.46 18.65
CA ASN A 277 -2.42 -3.71 18.87
C ASN A 277 -1.35 -4.56 19.55
N GLY A 278 -1.49 -5.86 19.48
CA GLY A 278 -0.50 -6.81 20.01
C GLY A 278 0.79 -6.76 19.21
N ASP A 279 1.80 -7.44 19.73
CA ASP A 279 3.02 -7.67 18.99
C ASP A 279 2.82 -8.85 18.05
N PHE A 280 3.19 -8.64 16.80
CA PHE A 280 3.16 -9.66 15.77
C PHE A 280 4.57 -9.98 15.33
N LEU A 281 4.77 -11.21 14.91
CA LEU A 281 6.06 -11.76 14.49
C LEU A 281 6.02 -12.13 13.02
N ILE A 282 7.14 -11.97 12.35
CA ILE A 282 7.40 -12.57 11.04
C ILE A 282 8.40 -13.72 11.26
N ASN A 283 8.02 -14.96 10.95
CA ASN A 283 8.82 -16.16 11.22
C ASN A 283 9.25 -16.31 12.70
N GLY A 284 8.41 -15.88 13.63
CA GLY A 284 8.72 -15.93 15.06
C GLY A 284 9.74 -14.87 15.53
N LEU A 285 10.06 -13.87 14.70
CA LEU A 285 11.03 -12.82 14.98
C LEU A 285 10.35 -11.45 15.03
N GLN A 286 10.87 -10.57 15.87
CA GLN A 286 10.65 -9.13 15.84
C GLN A 286 11.88 -8.45 15.23
N PHE A 287 11.68 -7.21 14.79
CA PHE A 287 12.74 -6.39 14.23
C PHE A 287 13.88 -6.17 15.23
N ASP A 288 15.09 -6.35 14.75
CA ASP A 288 16.33 -6.04 15.43
C ASP A 288 17.25 -5.30 14.45
N MET A 289 17.64 -4.08 14.79
CA MET A 289 18.49 -3.20 13.96
C MET A 289 19.82 -3.85 13.56
N ASP A 290 20.34 -4.75 14.39
CA ASP A 290 21.66 -5.37 14.20
C ASP A 290 21.61 -6.71 13.45
N VAL A 291 20.40 -7.18 13.06
CA VAL A 291 20.20 -8.52 12.44
C VAL A 291 19.67 -8.40 11.03
N ILE A 292 20.48 -8.78 10.03
CA ILE A 292 20.02 -9.00 8.65
C ILE A 292 19.44 -10.42 8.58
N ASN A 293 18.13 -10.51 8.29
CA ASN A 293 17.41 -11.78 8.33
C ASN A 293 17.59 -12.62 7.07
N PHE A 294 17.78 -11.95 5.91
CA PHE A 294 17.91 -12.63 4.62
C PHE A 294 19.03 -11.99 3.79
N SER A 295 19.82 -12.82 3.12
CA SER A 295 20.68 -12.41 2.02
C SER A 295 20.08 -12.96 0.73
N ILE A 296 19.77 -12.09 -0.22
CA ILE A 296 19.10 -12.41 -1.48
C ILE A 296 20.11 -12.32 -2.60
N PRO A 297 20.34 -13.38 -3.39
CA PRO A 297 21.29 -13.33 -4.49
C PRO A 297 20.85 -12.33 -5.57
N LEU A 298 21.77 -11.49 -6.03
CA LEU A 298 21.57 -10.62 -7.18
C LEU A 298 21.17 -11.45 -8.40
N ASN A 299 20.21 -10.97 -9.18
CA ASN A 299 19.59 -11.61 -10.34
C ASN A 299 18.74 -12.85 -10.01
N SER A 300 18.43 -13.12 -8.73
CA SER A 300 17.51 -14.20 -8.42
C SER A 300 16.06 -13.83 -8.74
N THR A 301 15.31 -14.81 -9.20
CA THR A 301 13.86 -14.77 -9.31
C THR A 301 13.28 -15.60 -8.16
N GLU A 302 12.47 -15.01 -7.32
CA GLU A 302 11.99 -15.66 -6.12
C GLU A 302 10.47 -15.68 -6.03
N ILE A 303 9.91 -16.82 -5.59
CA ILE A 303 8.53 -16.91 -5.12
C ILE A 303 8.53 -16.72 -3.61
N TRP A 304 7.68 -15.82 -3.14
CA TRP A 304 7.45 -15.60 -1.72
C TRP A 304 6.05 -16.08 -1.35
N SER A 305 5.99 -16.96 -0.35
CA SER A 305 4.76 -17.54 0.19
C SER A 305 4.51 -16.98 1.58
N LEU A 306 3.51 -16.13 1.71
CA LEU A 306 3.17 -15.41 2.95
C LEU A 306 1.93 -16.02 3.57
N SER A 307 2.04 -16.57 4.77
CA SER A 307 0.93 -17.19 5.50
C SER A 307 0.58 -16.38 6.74
N ASN A 308 -0.63 -15.87 6.81
CA ASN A 308 -1.14 -15.16 7.97
C ASN A 308 -1.86 -16.12 8.92
N MET A 309 -1.22 -16.45 10.04
CA MET A 309 -1.75 -17.34 11.09
C MET A 309 -2.38 -16.54 12.25
N SER A 310 -2.75 -15.29 12.02
CA SER A 310 -3.41 -14.44 13.01
C SER A 310 -4.89 -14.24 12.73
N ALA A 311 -5.60 -13.62 13.67
CA ALA A 311 -7.03 -13.33 13.55
C ALA A 311 -7.35 -12.03 12.81
N ILE A 312 -6.33 -11.24 12.43
CA ILE A 312 -6.48 -9.97 11.73
C ILE A 312 -5.71 -9.96 10.41
N ALA A 313 -6.16 -9.15 9.45
CA ALA A 313 -5.46 -8.97 8.19
C ALA A 313 -4.23 -8.06 8.36
N HIS A 314 -3.16 -8.37 7.61
CA HIS A 314 -1.95 -7.59 7.59
C HIS A 314 -1.62 -7.15 6.16
N PRO A 315 -1.52 -5.85 5.86
CA PRO A 315 -0.90 -5.39 4.63
C PRO A 315 0.61 -5.62 4.72
N PHE A 316 1.13 -6.45 3.85
CA PHE A 316 2.58 -6.69 3.74
C PHE A 316 3.17 -5.77 2.70
N HIS A 317 4.27 -5.10 3.03
CA HIS A 317 5.08 -4.29 2.14
C HIS A 317 6.52 -4.79 2.12
N ILE A 318 7.16 -4.69 0.96
CA ILE A 318 8.58 -4.99 0.76
C ILE A 318 9.23 -3.84 -0.01
N HIS A 319 10.38 -3.38 0.45
CA HIS A 319 11.19 -2.35 -0.18
C HIS A 319 11.93 -2.88 -1.41
N ASP A 320 12.50 -1.99 -2.22
CA ASP A 320 13.29 -2.26 -3.41
C ASP A 320 12.47 -2.72 -4.63
N ILE A 321 11.65 -3.75 -4.49
CA ILE A 321 11.07 -4.47 -5.61
C ILE A 321 9.55 -4.28 -5.73
N GLN A 322 9.05 -4.56 -6.93
CA GLN A 322 7.64 -4.81 -7.18
C GLN A 322 7.44 -6.28 -7.51
N PHE A 323 6.25 -6.80 -7.21
CA PHE A 323 5.94 -8.21 -7.38
C PHE A 323 4.62 -8.42 -8.13
N TYR A 324 4.44 -9.63 -8.65
CA TYR A 324 3.18 -10.10 -9.23
C TYR A 324 2.55 -11.17 -8.34
N VAL A 325 1.30 -10.99 -7.95
CA VAL A 325 0.57 -11.97 -7.16
C VAL A 325 0.28 -13.20 -8.02
N LEU A 326 0.73 -14.37 -7.58
CA LEU A 326 0.50 -15.65 -8.26
C LEU A 326 -0.86 -16.23 -7.87
N ASP A 327 -1.11 -16.34 -6.59
CA ASP A 327 -2.39 -16.85 -6.07
C ASP A 327 -2.66 -16.43 -4.61
N ARG A 328 -3.92 -16.65 -4.21
CA ARG A 328 -4.44 -16.56 -2.85
C ARG A 328 -5.05 -17.92 -2.47
N ASN A 329 -4.43 -18.65 -1.55
CA ASN A 329 -4.83 -20.02 -1.19
C ASN A 329 -4.96 -20.96 -2.42
N GLY A 330 -4.10 -20.80 -3.43
CA GLY A 330 -4.12 -21.57 -4.66
C GLY A 330 -5.16 -21.11 -5.70
N PHE A 331 -5.89 -20.02 -5.46
CA PHE A 331 -6.84 -19.43 -6.41
C PHE A 331 -6.26 -18.22 -7.12
N THR A 332 -6.60 -18.03 -8.38
CA THR A 332 -6.20 -16.86 -9.16
C THR A 332 -6.60 -15.57 -8.44
N PRO A 333 -5.69 -14.58 -8.31
CA PRO A 333 -6.01 -13.31 -7.68
C PRO A 333 -7.05 -12.53 -8.49
N HIS A 334 -7.74 -11.62 -7.82
CA HIS A 334 -8.70 -10.75 -8.51
C HIS A 334 -7.99 -9.92 -9.59
N PRO A 335 -8.61 -9.61 -10.73
CA PRO A 335 -7.97 -8.87 -11.83
C PRO A 335 -7.28 -7.56 -11.42
N ASN A 336 -7.80 -6.83 -10.44
CA ASN A 336 -7.21 -5.59 -9.94
C ASN A 336 -5.89 -5.80 -9.15
N GLU A 337 -5.56 -7.04 -8.80
CA GLU A 337 -4.32 -7.42 -8.10
C GLU A 337 -3.27 -8.02 -9.05
N GLN A 338 -3.56 -8.12 -10.34
CA GLN A 338 -2.67 -8.75 -11.33
C GLN A 338 -1.65 -7.77 -11.94
N GLY A 339 -1.65 -6.51 -11.52
CA GLY A 339 -0.62 -5.53 -11.84
C GLY A 339 0.62 -5.68 -10.96
N ARG A 340 1.60 -4.78 -11.18
CA ARG A 340 2.76 -4.67 -10.29
C ARG A 340 2.34 -4.10 -8.94
N LYS A 341 2.73 -4.76 -7.86
CA LYS A 341 2.40 -4.35 -6.50
C LYS A 341 3.64 -4.34 -5.62
N ASP A 342 3.61 -3.55 -4.57
CA ASP A 342 4.57 -3.57 -3.48
C ASP A 342 3.90 -3.70 -2.10
N VAL A 343 2.56 -3.58 -2.05
CA VAL A 343 1.75 -3.87 -0.85
C VAL A 343 0.70 -4.92 -1.19
N ILE A 344 0.46 -5.86 -0.30
CA ILE A 344 -0.61 -6.86 -0.43
C ILE A 344 -1.28 -7.14 0.92
N LEU A 345 -2.61 -6.98 0.99
CA LEU A 345 -3.39 -7.32 2.17
C LEU A 345 -3.54 -8.84 2.26
N ILE A 346 -3.07 -9.44 3.36
CA ILE A 346 -3.17 -10.88 3.63
C ILE A 346 -4.22 -11.07 4.71
N HIS A 347 -5.32 -11.75 4.35
CA HIS A 347 -6.44 -11.97 5.25
C HIS A 347 -6.09 -12.97 6.37
N PRO A 348 -6.88 -13.03 7.46
CA PRO A 348 -6.73 -14.05 8.48
C PRO A 348 -6.75 -15.46 7.87
N MET A 349 -5.82 -16.30 8.27
CA MET A 349 -5.69 -17.70 7.83
C MET A 349 -5.54 -17.87 6.31
N GLU A 350 -5.02 -16.87 5.63
CA GLU A 350 -4.75 -16.87 4.19
C GLU A 350 -3.26 -17.08 3.91
N THR A 351 -2.97 -17.76 2.80
CA THR A 351 -1.65 -17.81 2.19
C THR A 351 -1.71 -17.12 0.83
N VAL A 352 -0.83 -16.14 0.62
CA VAL A 352 -0.64 -15.45 -0.64
C VAL A 352 0.73 -15.76 -1.19
N ARG A 353 0.83 -16.13 -2.48
CA ARG A 353 2.11 -16.28 -3.17
C ARG A 353 2.27 -15.17 -4.18
N PHE A 354 3.47 -14.62 -4.26
CA PHE A 354 3.87 -13.69 -5.29
C PHE A 354 5.25 -14.02 -5.85
N ILE A 355 5.58 -13.49 -7.02
CA ILE A 355 6.87 -13.66 -7.69
C ILE A 355 7.51 -12.30 -7.94
N THR A 356 8.82 -12.22 -7.75
CA THR A 356 9.61 -11.01 -7.96
C THR A 356 11.02 -11.34 -8.44
N GLN A 357 11.77 -10.30 -8.88
CA GLN A 357 13.18 -10.37 -9.25
C GLN A 357 13.98 -9.30 -8.53
N PHE A 358 15.23 -9.61 -8.16
CA PHE A 358 16.20 -8.71 -7.56
C PHE A 358 17.34 -8.47 -8.54
N THR A 359 17.26 -7.39 -9.33
CA THR A 359 18.10 -7.22 -10.53
C THR A 359 19.30 -6.30 -10.35
N ASP A 360 19.36 -5.52 -9.26
CA ASP A 360 20.43 -4.54 -9.03
C ASP A 360 20.57 -4.16 -7.55
N PHE A 361 21.32 -3.07 -7.25
CA PHE A 361 21.56 -2.53 -5.92
C PHE A 361 22.17 -3.53 -4.90
N ALA A 362 23.01 -4.44 -5.39
CA ALA A 362 23.69 -5.38 -4.51
C ALA A 362 24.84 -4.73 -3.73
N ASN A 363 25.08 -5.25 -2.49
CA ASN A 363 26.19 -4.87 -1.63
C ASN A 363 26.21 -3.37 -1.26
N ASP A 364 25.04 -2.76 -1.09
CA ASP A 364 24.91 -1.33 -0.79
C ASP A 364 25.30 -0.97 0.66
N GLY A 365 25.53 -1.97 1.51
CA GLY A 365 25.96 -1.80 2.90
C GLY A 365 24.86 -1.33 3.86
N VAL A 366 23.66 -1.13 3.37
CA VAL A 366 22.45 -0.80 4.13
C VAL A 366 21.37 -1.83 3.77
N PRO A 367 20.67 -2.42 4.73
CA PRO A 367 19.60 -3.37 4.42
C PRO A 367 18.32 -2.68 3.95
N TYR A 368 17.53 -3.39 3.17
CA TYR A 368 16.13 -3.09 2.87
C TYR A 368 15.20 -3.67 3.94
N MET A 369 13.99 -3.15 4.00
CA MET A 369 12.96 -3.57 4.94
C MET A 369 11.86 -4.38 4.25
N LEU A 370 11.22 -5.26 5.01
CA LEU A 370 9.91 -5.82 4.72
C LEU A 370 9.10 -5.83 6.02
N HIS A 371 7.84 -5.43 5.94
CA HIS A 371 7.04 -5.22 7.15
C HIS A 371 5.54 -5.25 6.91
N CYS A 372 4.79 -5.33 7.99
CA CYS A 372 3.37 -5.01 7.98
C CYS A 372 3.17 -3.51 7.85
N HIS A 373 2.36 -3.06 6.90
CA HIS A 373 2.09 -1.64 6.69
C HIS A 373 0.90 -1.10 7.52
N MET A 374 0.44 -1.84 8.52
CA MET A 374 -0.25 -1.24 9.66
C MET A 374 0.84 -0.60 10.53
N LEU A 375 0.91 0.74 10.54
CA LEU A 375 2.04 1.47 11.12
C LEU A 375 2.22 1.21 12.62
N THR A 376 1.15 0.85 13.33
CA THR A 376 1.24 0.43 14.74
C THR A 376 1.99 -0.91 14.86
N HIS A 377 1.77 -1.86 13.93
CA HIS A 377 2.46 -3.14 13.95
C HIS A 377 3.92 -3.01 13.51
N GLU A 378 4.19 -2.16 12.52
CA GLU A 378 5.54 -1.81 12.08
C GLU A 378 6.35 -1.23 13.23
N ASP A 379 5.85 -0.17 13.91
CA ASP A 379 6.51 0.47 15.07
C ASP A 379 6.71 -0.52 16.24
N ARG A 380 5.92 -1.58 16.34
CA ARG A 380 6.03 -2.64 17.34
C ARG A 380 6.91 -3.83 16.87
N GLY A 381 7.60 -3.68 15.75
CA GLY A 381 8.60 -4.63 15.28
C GLY A 381 8.07 -5.76 14.39
N MET A 382 6.85 -5.67 13.82
CA MET A 382 6.43 -6.58 12.75
C MET A 382 7.13 -6.22 11.43
N MET A 383 8.44 -6.35 11.44
CA MET A 383 9.37 -5.96 10.39
C MET A 383 10.60 -6.87 10.42
N LEU A 384 11.21 -7.10 9.27
CA LEU A 384 12.50 -7.74 9.10
C LEU A 384 13.33 -6.97 8.08
N GLN A 385 14.61 -7.30 7.97
CA GLN A 385 15.50 -6.67 7.01
C GLN A 385 16.25 -7.69 6.15
N PHE A 386 16.55 -7.27 4.93
CA PHE A 386 17.28 -8.09 3.96
C PHE A 386 18.31 -7.26 3.21
N GLU A 387 19.29 -7.95 2.63
CA GLU A 387 20.27 -7.36 1.71
C GLU A 387 20.25 -8.13 0.39
N VAL A 388 20.55 -7.44 -0.71
CA VAL A 388 20.85 -8.07 -2.00
C VAL A 388 22.36 -8.24 -2.10
N VAL A 389 22.83 -9.44 -2.48
CA VAL A 389 24.26 -9.78 -2.51
C VAL A 389 24.70 -10.25 -3.88
N ASP A 390 25.79 -9.66 -4.41
CA ASP A 390 26.46 -10.16 -5.61
C ASP A 390 27.48 -11.24 -5.23
N LEU A 391 27.10 -12.50 -5.44
CA LEU A 391 27.95 -13.64 -5.14
C LEU A 391 29.17 -13.76 -6.08
N SER A 392 29.18 -13.05 -7.21
CA SER A 392 30.31 -13.08 -8.18
C SER A 392 31.53 -12.31 -7.70
N THR A 393 31.38 -11.36 -6.80
CA THR A 393 32.45 -10.49 -6.30
C THR A 393 33.32 -11.14 -5.22
N GLY A 394 32.95 -12.33 -4.73
CA GLY A 394 33.73 -13.07 -3.73
C GLY A 394 33.79 -12.41 -2.33
N THR A 395 33.11 -11.29 -2.14
CA THR A 395 33.06 -10.54 -0.87
C THR A 395 31.88 -10.93 0.03
N GLY A 396 31.04 -11.84 -0.42
CA GLY A 396 29.89 -12.33 0.30
C GLY A 396 30.15 -13.68 0.96
N LEU A 397 29.97 -13.74 2.27
CA LEU A 397 29.87 -14.91 3.15
C LEU A 397 31.11 -15.16 4.04
N GLU A 398 31.46 -14.23 4.91
CA GLU A 398 31.78 -14.68 6.25
C GLU A 398 30.44 -15.12 6.89
N GLN A 399 30.23 -16.43 6.93
CA GLN A 399 29.09 -17.03 7.64
C GLN A 399 29.13 -16.57 9.11
N LYS A 400 28.39 -15.54 9.45
CA LYS A 400 27.91 -15.41 10.82
C LYS A 400 26.86 -16.52 11.00
N ASN A 401 27.32 -17.68 11.52
CA ASN A 401 26.47 -18.75 11.98
C ASN A 401 25.55 -18.24 13.10
N SER A 402 24.38 -17.76 12.73
CA SER A 402 23.21 -17.68 13.60
C SER A 402 22.16 -18.63 13.04
N GLY A 403 21.87 -19.68 13.83
CA GLY A 403 21.05 -20.85 13.54
C GLY A 403 19.96 -20.67 12.48
N GLY A 404 20.26 -21.10 11.28
CA GLY A 404 19.26 -21.20 10.22
C GLY A 404 18.34 -22.39 10.50
N ILE A 405 17.05 -22.12 10.60
CA ILE A 405 16.02 -23.13 10.38
C ILE A 405 15.67 -23.06 8.89
N ILE A 406 15.91 -24.19 8.23
CA ILE A 406 15.55 -24.50 6.83
C ILE A 406 14.04 -24.43 6.64
#